data_0ffd2a15dc4d00d14697f4c836bc805f
#
_entry.id   0ffd2a15dc4d00d14697f4c836bc805f
#
_cell.length_a   1.000
_cell.length_b   1.000
_cell.length_c   1.000
_cell.angle_alpha   90.00
_cell.angle_beta   90.00
_cell.angle_gamma   90.00
#
_symmetry.space_group_name_H-M   'P 1'
#
loop_
_entity.id
_entity.type
_entity.pdbx_description
1 polymer ?
#
loop_
_entity_poly.entity_id
_entity_poly.type
_entity_poly.pdbx_seq_one_letter_code
_entity_poly.pdbx_strand_id
1 'polypeptide(L)'
;MKQANLYNEDVKAALAAFELPWQQLSGKNILVLGATGLIGGCLVDMLMQHEGLDYQVYAAGRNEERANRRFSAYLDSGHYHFLPFDVTAPLSVDISFDYIVDAAGGACPQLYSEDPVGVMKSNIFGVDNLLRFGLQHGLKKLVYVSSGEVYG
;
A
#
# COMPACT_ATOMS: atom_id res chain seq x y z
N MET A 1 -11.42 12.36 -18.54
CA MET A 1 -11.23 13.65 -17.85
C MET A 1 -12.18 13.86 -16.67
N LYS A 2 -13.53 13.75 -16.79
CA LYS A 2 -14.47 13.97 -15.67
C LYS A 2 -14.29 13.01 -14.48
N GLN A 3 -14.05 11.70 -14.71
CA GLN A 3 -13.86 10.72 -13.62
C GLN A 3 -12.55 10.93 -12.82
N ALA A 4 -11.46 11.32 -13.49
CA ALA A 4 -10.20 11.61 -12.79
C ALA A 4 -10.32 12.85 -11.88
N ASN A 5 -11.15 13.81 -12.26
CA ASN A 5 -11.39 15.01 -11.45
C ASN A 5 -12.20 14.68 -10.20
N LEU A 6 -13.27 13.87 -10.34
CA LEU A 6 -14.09 13.42 -9.21
C LEU A 6 -13.29 12.63 -8.19
N TYR A 7 -12.46 11.68 -8.63
CA TYR A 7 -11.58 10.92 -7.73
C TYR A 7 -10.62 11.81 -6.92
N ASN A 8 -10.00 12.80 -7.57
CA ASN A 8 -9.13 13.74 -6.87
C ASN A 8 -9.89 14.64 -5.88
N GLU A 9 -11.12 14.99 -6.19
CA GLU A 9 -12.01 15.72 -5.28
C GLU A 9 -12.35 14.86 -4.07
N ASP A 10 -12.62 13.56 -4.24
CA ASP A 10 -12.89 12.60 -3.16
C ASP A 10 -11.67 12.43 -2.26
N VAL A 11 -10.45 12.30 -2.81
CA VAL A 11 -9.21 12.21 -2.04
C VAL A 11 -9.01 13.48 -1.20
N LYS A 12 -9.17 14.66 -1.78
CA LYS A 12 -9.06 15.94 -1.07
C LYS A 12 -10.12 16.08 0.01
N ALA A 13 -11.36 15.68 -0.28
CA ALA A 13 -12.45 15.70 0.71
C ALA A 13 -12.16 14.77 1.88
N ALA A 14 -11.61 13.57 1.62
CA ALA A 14 -11.21 12.64 2.67
C ALA A 14 -10.07 13.19 3.53
N LEU A 15 -9.08 13.85 2.94
CA LEU A 15 -7.98 14.51 3.68
C LEU A 15 -8.49 15.66 4.57
N ALA A 16 -9.51 16.38 4.12
CA ALA A 16 -10.09 17.49 4.86
C ALA A 16 -11.12 17.08 5.91
N ALA A 17 -11.74 15.89 5.77
CA ALA A 17 -12.86 15.46 6.61
C ALA A 17 -12.45 15.06 8.03
N PHE A 18 -11.17 14.71 8.25
CA PHE A 18 -10.69 14.18 9.51
C PHE A 18 -9.41 14.88 9.95
N GLU A 19 -9.35 15.26 11.23
CA GLU A 19 -8.09 15.63 11.89
C GLU A 19 -7.28 14.35 12.15
N LEU A 20 -6.47 13.96 11.17
CA LEU A 20 -5.60 12.80 11.31
C LEU A 20 -4.26 13.23 11.93
N PRO A 21 -3.61 12.36 12.73
CA PRO A 21 -2.37 12.70 13.40
C PRO A 21 -1.16 12.59 12.46
N TRP A 22 -1.16 13.35 11.37
CA TRP A 22 -0.14 13.33 10.32
C TRP A 22 1.28 13.51 10.84
N GLN A 23 1.45 14.28 11.91
CA GLN A 23 2.73 14.50 12.57
C GLN A 23 3.40 13.20 13.06
N GLN A 24 2.63 12.15 13.32
CA GLN A 24 3.18 10.83 13.70
C GLN A 24 3.89 10.14 12.52
N LEU A 25 3.64 10.56 11.29
CA LEU A 25 4.29 10.04 10.09
C LEU A 25 5.58 10.80 9.74
N SER A 26 5.87 11.92 10.41
CA SER A 26 7.07 12.74 10.19
C SER A 26 8.35 11.89 10.28
N GLY A 27 9.20 11.98 9.26
CA GLY A 27 10.46 11.24 9.14
C GLY A 27 10.29 9.71 9.03
N LYS A 28 9.10 9.20 8.64
CA LYS A 28 8.80 7.76 8.60
C LYS A 28 8.85 7.19 7.20
N ASN A 29 9.15 5.88 7.13
CA ASN A 29 9.04 5.08 5.92
C ASN A 29 7.74 4.26 5.98
N ILE A 30 6.87 4.45 4.99
CA ILE A 30 5.56 3.80 4.90
C ILE A 30 5.55 2.90 3.68
N LEU A 31 5.34 1.61 3.87
CA LEU A 31 5.20 0.63 2.80
C LEU A 31 3.72 0.33 2.56
N VAL A 32 3.27 0.47 1.32
CA VAL A 32 1.91 0.10 0.90
C VAL A 32 2.00 -1.02 -0.14
N LEU A 33 1.59 -2.22 0.24
CA LEU A 33 1.48 -3.36 -0.68
C LEU A 33 0.13 -3.33 -1.40
N GLY A 34 0.09 -3.90 -2.61
CA GLY A 34 -1.11 -3.80 -3.44
C GLY A 34 -1.41 -2.37 -3.91
N ALA A 35 -0.38 -1.54 -3.99
CA ALA A 35 -0.46 -0.11 -4.26
C ALA A 35 -1.19 0.24 -5.57
N THR A 36 -1.19 -0.65 -6.58
CA THR A 36 -1.93 -0.42 -7.84
C THR A 36 -3.39 -0.90 -7.80
N GLY A 37 -3.84 -1.45 -6.67
CA GLY A 37 -5.24 -1.81 -6.41
C GLY A 37 -6.08 -0.61 -6.01
N LEU A 38 -7.37 -0.84 -5.74
CA LEU A 38 -8.31 0.23 -5.37
C LEU A 38 -7.93 0.87 -4.02
N ILE A 39 -7.81 0.06 -2.97
CA ILE A 39 -7.54 0.54 -1.61
C ILE A 39 -6.09 1.05 -1.50
N GLY A 40 -5.11 0.24 -1.91
CA GLY A 40 -3.70 0.63 -1.85
C GLY A 40 -3.41 1.88 -2.67
N GLY A 41 -4.02 2.01 -3.87
CA GLY A 41 -3.86 3.19 -4.71
C GLY A 41 -4.44 4.45 -4.09
N CYS A 42 -5.60 4.35 -3.46
CA CYS A 42 -6.20 5.47 -2.74
C CYS A 42 -5.33 5.91 -1.56
N LEU A 43 -4.78 4.96 -0.79
CA LEU A 43 -3.88 5.25 0.32
C LEU A 43 -2.60 5.95 -0.14
N VAL A 44 -1.98 5.47 -1.23
CA VAL A 44 -0.82 6.15 -1.81
C VAL A 44 -1.17 7.57 -2.23
N ASP A 45 -2.30 7.79 -2.92
CA ASP A 45 -2.72 9.14 -3.32
C ASP A 45 -2.99 10.04 -2.11
N MET A 46 -3.63 9.55 -1.05
CA MET A 46 -3.86 10.33 0.17
C MET A 46 -2.54 10.70 0.85
N LEU A 47 -1.61 9.76 0.98
CA LEU A 47 -0.29 10.02 1.55
C LEU A 47 0.49 11.05 0.72
N MET A 48 0.46 10.93 -0.62
CA MET A 48 1.22 11.80 -1.52
C MET A 48 0.59 13.18 -1.74
N GLN A 49 -0.73 13.33 -1.52
CA GLN A 49 -1.43 14.62 -1.65
C GLN A 49 -1.56 15.38 -0.33
N HIS A 50 -1.09 14.81 0.79
CA HIS A 50 -1.07 15.50 2.06
C HIS A 50 -0.08 16.66 2.03
N GLU A 51 -0.52 17.85 2.46
CA GLU A 51 0.33 19.04 2.55
C GLU A 51 1.34 18.90 3.71
N GLY A 52 2.58 19.38 3.50
CA GLY A 52 3.64 19.29 4.50
C GLY A 52 4.28 17.90 4.60
N LEU A 53 4.26 17.16 3.51
CA LEU A 53 4.86 15.83 3.37
C LEU A 53 6.34 15.82 3.76
N ASP A 54 6.72 15.09 4.81
CA ASP A 54 8.09 14.86 5.25
C ASP A 54 8.39 13.39 5.58
N TYR A 55 7.60 12.47 5.03
CA TYR A 55 7.77 11.02 5.13
C TYR A 55 7.99 10.39 3.74
N GLN A 56 8.42 9.14 3.71
CA GLN A 56 8.66 8.42 2.46
C GLN A 56 7.56 7.39 2.23
N VAL A 57 7.04 7.31 1.01
CA VAL A 57 5.99 6.38 0.59
C VAL A 57 6.57 5.37 -0.39
N TYR A 58 6.55 4.11 0.00
CA TYR A 58 7.00 2.99 -0.82
C TYR A 58 5.77 2.23 -1.32
N ALA A 59 5.50 2.36 -2.60
CA ALA A 59 4.41 1.65 -3.29
C ALA A 59 4.91 0.30 -3.79
N ALA A 60 4.49 -0.80 -3.17
CA ALA A 60 4.95 -2.13 -3.54
C ALA A 60 3.97 -2.88 -4.44
N GLY A 61 4.51 -3.61 -5.41
CA GLY A 61 3.73 -4.44 -6.33
C GLY A 61 4.58 -5.14 -7.37
N ARG A 62 3.95 -6.01 -8.16
CA ARG A 62 4.65 -6.84 -9.17
C ARG A 62 4.88 -6.15 -10.50
N ASN A 63 4.15 -5.08 -10.80
CA ASN A 63 4.18 -4.44 -12.12
C ASN A 63 4.55 -2.97 -12.00
N GLU A 64 5.83 -2.69 -12.23
CA GLU A 64 6.41 -1.36 -12.18
C GLU A 64 5.82 -0.41 -13.23
N GLU A 65 5.63 -0.88 -14.46
CA GLU A 65 5.07 -0.05 -15.53
C GLU A 65 3.66 0.45 -15.18
N ARG A 66 2.83 -0.45 -14.62
CA ARG A 66 1.48 -0.09 -14.14
C ARG A 66 1.55 0.92 -13.00
N ALA A 67 2.49 0.75 -12.05
CA ALA A 67 2.69 1.66 -10.94
C ALA A 67 3.16 3.04 -11.43
N ASN A 68 4.17 3.09 -12.28
CA ASN A 68 4.71 4.34 -12.84
C ASN A 68 3.67 5.12 -13.64
N ARG A 69 2.81 4.41 -14.40
CA ARG A 69 1.69 5.04 -15.10
C ARG A 69 0.64 5.59 -14.13
N ARG A 70 0.31 4.84 -13.09
CA ARG A 70 -0.71 5.20 -12.09
C ARG A 70 -0.26 6.39 -11.24
N PHE A 71 1.00 6.42 -10.85
CA PHE A 71 1.58 7.41 -9.94
C PHE A 71 2.54 8.37 -10.64
N SER A 72 2.35 8.59 -11.93
CA SER A 72 3.23 9.45 -12.75
C SER A 72 3.40 10.87 -12.20
N ALA A 73 2.39 11.38 -11.49
CA ALA A 73 2.45 12.70 -10.86
C ALA A 73 3.41 12.78 -9.66
N TYR A 74 3.86 11.64 -9.12
CA TYR A 74 4.68 11.60 -7.90
C TYR A 74 6.13 11.17 -8.16
N LEU A 75 6.47 10.74 -9.37
CA LEU A 75 7.79 10.18 -9.69
C LEU A 75 8.95 11.14 -9.35
N ASP A 76 8.74 12.43 -9.53
CA ASP A 76 9.75 13.47 -9.30
C ASP A 76 9.66 14.13 -7.91
N SER A 77 8.79 13.63 -7.03
CA SER A 77 8.55 14.26 -5.72
C SER A 77 9.69 14.07 -4.72
N GLY A 78 10.56 13.06 -4.93
CA GLY A 78 11.59 12.66 -3.95
C GLY A 78 11.04 11.93 -2.73
N HIS A 79 9.72 11.79 -2.59
CA HIS A 79 9.04 11.11 -1.48
C HIS A 79 8.33 9.83 -1.88
N TYR A 80 8.14 9.60 -3.18
CA TYR A 80 7.53 8.40 -3.74
C TYR A 80 8.60 7.44 -4.25
N HIS A 81 8.47 6.16 -3.89
CA HIS A 81 9.36 5.09 -4.33
C HIS A 81 8.53 3.88 -4.77
N PHE A 82 8.86 3.31 -5.92
CA PHE A 82 8.29 2.01 -6.28
C PHE A 82 9.22 0.89 -5.80
N LEU A 83 8.63 -0.13 -5.17
CA LEU A 83 9.33 -1.34 -4.72
C LEU A 83 8.77 -2.55 -5.48
N PRO A 84 9.53 -3.14 -6.42
CA PRO A 84 9.14 -4.39 -7.06
C PRO A 84 9.09 -5.51 -6.01
N PHE A 85 7.90 -6.04 -5.74
CA PHE A 85 7.73 -7.05 -4.71
C PHE A 85 6.54 -7.97 -4.97
N ASP A 86 6.75 -9.27 -4.76
CA ASP A 86 5.70 -10.28 -4.68
C ASP A 86 5.53 -10.67 -3.20
N VAL A 87 4.35 -10.45 -2.65
CA VAL A 87 4.05 -10.69 -1.23
C VAL A 87 4.25 -12.14 -0.80
N THR A 88 4.19 -13.09 -1.74
CA THR A 88 4.44 -14.52 -1.47
C THR A 88 5.91 -14.85 -1.22
N ALA A 89 6.83 -13.93 -1.55
CA ALA A 89 8.25 -14.07 -1.28
C ALA A 89 8.66 -13.34 0.01
N PRO A 90 9.76 -13.73 0.67
CA PRO A 90 10.32 -12.96 1.78
C PRO A 90 10.71 -11.55 1.33
N LEU A 91 10.35 -10.55 2.13
CA LEU A 91 10.80 -9.17 1.90
C LEU A 91 12.27 -9.06 2.29
N SER A 92 13.13 -8.75 1.30
CA SER A 92 14.58 -8.64 1.49
C SER A 92 15.07 -7.32 0.89
N VAL A 93 15.05 -6.27 1.70
CA VAL A 93 15.49 -4.93 1.34
C VAL A 93 16.25 -4.31 2.51
N ASP A 94 17.23 -3.46 2.20
CA ASP A 94 18.00 -2.71 3.21
C ASP A 94 17.30 -1.37 3.53
N ILE A 95 16.02 -1.46 3.81
CA ILE A 95 15.17 -0.31 4.18
C ILE A 95 14.32 -0.74 5.37
N SER A 96 14.37 0.03 6.46
CA SER A 96 13.46 -0.18 7.59
C SER A 96 12.17 0.59 7.35
N PHE A 97 11.02 -0.09 7.46
CA PHE A 97 9.71 0.54 7.39
C PHE A 97 9.14 0.71 8.80
N ASP A 98 8.67 1.93 9.10
CA ASP A 98 7.96 2.19 10.36
C ASP A 98 6.52 1.66 10.33
N TYR A 99 5.88 1.75 9.17
CA TYR A 99 4.49 1.34 8.93
C TYR A 99 4.38 0.51 7.66
N ILE A 100 3.63 -0.56 7.72
CA ILE A 100 3.28 -1.39 6.57
C ILE A 100 1.77 -1.47 6.47
N VAL A 101 1.23 -1.18 5.28
CA VAL A 101 -0.18 -1.46 4.94
C VAL A 101 -0.20 -2.54 3.88
N ASP A 102 -0.70 -3.70 4.23
CA ASP A 102 -0.88 -4.81 3.30
C ASP A 102 -2.31 -4.81 2.74
N ALA A 103 -2.45 -4.26 1.54
CA ALA A 103 -3.65 -4.33 0.72
C ALA A 103 -3.44 -5.24 -0.51
N ALA A 104 -2.40 -6.10 -0.48
CA ALA A 104 -2.14 -7.07 -1.52
C ALA A 104 -3.03 -8.31 -1.31
N GLY A 105 -3.88 -8.58 -2.27
CA GLY A 105 -4.73 -9.77 -2.23
C GLY A 105 -5.50 -9.94 -3.54
N GLY A 106 -5.75 -11.18 -3.92
CA GLY A 106 -6.63 -11.50 -5.04
C GLY A 106 -8.09 -11.46 -4.58
N ALA A 107 -8.76 -10.31 -4.67
CA ALA A 107 -10.16 -10.16 -4.30
C ALA A 107 -11.11 -10.34 -5.51
N CYS A 108 -10.77 -11.25 -6.44
CA CYS A 108 -11.55 -11.51 -7.64
C CYS A 108 -12.13 -12.94 -7.56
N PRO A 109 -13.48 -13.14 -7.68
CA PRO A 109 -14.10 -14.46 -7.65
C PRO A 109 -13.51 -15.44 -8.66
N GLN A 110 -13.12 -14.96 -9.84
CA GLN A 110 -12.48 -15.78 -10.86
C GLN A 110 -11.14 -16.35 -10.35
N LEU A 111 -10.33 -15.54 -9.68
CA LEU A 111 -9.04 -15.96 -9.13
C LEU A 111 -9.20 -17.04 -8.04
N TYR A 112 -10.27 -16.95 -7.24
CA TYR A 112 -10.58 -17.98 -6.23
C TYR A 112 -10.86 -19.36 -6.86
N SER A 113 -11.39 -19.37 -8.08
CA SER A 113 -11.65 -20.61 -8.82
C SER A 113 -10.43 -21.11 -9.59
N GLU A 114 -9.63 -20.21 -10.17
CA GLU A 114 -8.50 -20.55 -11.05
C GLU A 114 -7.22 -20.84 -10.26
N ASP A 115 -6.95 -20.10 -9.17
CA ASP A 115 -5.75 -20.26 -8.33
C ASP A 115 -6.05 -20.08 -6.83
N PRO A 116 -6.85 -20.95 -6.22
CA PRO A 116 -7.18 -20.86 -4.79
C PRO A 116 -5.96 -21.00 -3.89
N VAL A 117 -4.97 -21.78 -4.31
CA VAL A 117 -3.72 -21.97 -3.55
C VAL A 117 -2.87 -20.71 -3.56
N GLY A 118 -2.77 -20.03 -4.70
CA GLY A 118 -2.06 -18.75 -4.81
C GLY A 118 -2.71 -17.66 -3.96
N VAL A 119 -4.05 -17.59 -3.95
CA VAL A 119 -4.80 -16.68 -3.09
C VAL A 119 -4.52 -16.98 -1.61
N MET A 120 -4.58 -18.23 -1.20
CA MET A 120 -4.28 -18.64 0.17
C MET A 120 -2.82 -18.29 0.56
N LYS A 121 -1.86 -18.54 -0.32
CA LYS A 121 -0.45 -18.22 -0.09
C LYS A 121 -0.23 -16.73 0.10
N SER A 122 -0.82 -15.88 -0.73
CA SER A 122 -0.68 -14.43 -0.60
C SER A 122 -1.24 -13.91 0.72
N ASN A 123 -2.37 -14.43 1.17
CA ASN A 123 -3.02 -13.99 2.40
C ASN A 123 -2.33 -14.52 3.68
N ILE A 124 -1.79 -15.73 3.68
CA ILE A 124 -1.19 -16.34 4.87
C ILE A 124 0.32 -16.08 4.91
N PHE A 125 1.05 -16.53 3.88
CA PHE A 125 2.51 -16.38 3.86
C PHE A 125 2.94 -14.95 3.59
N GLY A 126 2.12 -14.17 2.86
CA GLY A 126 2.36 -12.74 2.68
C GLY A 126 2.44 -12.02 4.01
N VAL A 127 1.43 -12.20 4.85
CA VAL A 127 1.41 -11.58 6.20
C VAL A 127 2.55 -12.12 7.07
N ASP A 128 2.83 -13.43 7.06
CA ASP A 128 3.94 -14.02 7.82
C ASP A 128 5.30 -13.41 7.39
N ASN A 129 5.55 -13.28 6.09
CA ASN A 129 6.77 -12.67 5.56
C ASN A 129 6.94 -11.22 6.05
N LEU A 130 5.88 -10.43 5.99
CA LEU A 130 5.90 -9.03 6.43
C LEU A 130 6.11 -8.89 7.95
N LEU A 131 5.50 -9.76 8.74
CA LEU A 131 5.69 -9.79 10.19
C LEU A 131 7.11 -10.19 10.56
N ARG A 132 7.69 -11.21 9.91
CA ARG A 132 9.08 -11.60 10.14
C ARG A 132 10.05 -10.49 9.78
N PHE A 133 9.85 -9.84 8.64
CA PHE A 133 10.61 -8.65 8.27
C PHE A 133 10.49 -7.57 9.34
N GLY A 134 9.28 -7.26 9.76
CA GLY A 134 8.99 -6.22 10.74
C GLY A 134 9.66 -6.46 12.11
N LEU A 135 9.67 -7.70 12.59
CA LEU A 135 10.36 -8.08 13.83
C LEU A 135 11.87 -7.84 13.76
N GLN A 136 12.47 -8.01 12.59
CA GLN A 136 13.91 -7.83 12.40
C GLN A 136 14.32 -6.37 12.17
N HIS A 137 13.40 -5.53 11.65
CA HIS A 137 13.68 -4.17 11.18
C HIS A 137 12.96 -3.07 11.99
N GLY A 138 12.41 -3.40 13.16
CA GLY A 138 11.84 -2.41 14.07
C GLY A 138 10.52 -1.80 13.59
N LEU A 139 9.71 -2.55 12.86
CA LEU A 139 8.37 -2.15 12.41
C LEU A 139 7.50 -1.73 13.62
N LYS A 140 6.85 -0.58 13.52
CA LYS A 140 5.96 -0.07 14.57
C LYS A 140 4.54 -0.64 14.47
N LYS A 141 4.01 -0.71 13.24
CA LYS A 141 2.66 -1.21 12.99
C LYS A 141 2.51 -1.80 11.60
N LEU A 142 1.82 -2.94 11.54
CA LEU A 142 1.29 -3.52 10.31
C LEU A 142 -0.23 -3.42 10.32
N VAL A 143 -0.80 -2.94 9.22
CA VAL A 143 -2.24 -2.96 8.96
C VAL A 143 -2.49 -3.93 7.82
N TYR A 144 -3.26 -4.97 8.06
CA TYR A 144 -3.69 -5.92 7.05
C TYR A 144 -5.13 -5.64 6.62
N VAL A 145 -5.33 -5.42 5.33
CA VAL A 145 -6.67 -5.23 4.76
C VAL A 145 -7.32 -6.59 4.59
N SER A 146 -8.14 -6.96 5.55
CA SER A 146 -8.88 -8.21 5.59
C SER A 146 -10.18 -8.12 4.76
N SER A 147 -11.09 -9.05 4.94
CA SER A 147 -12.38 -9.12 4.25
C SER A 147 -13.54 -9.06 5.25
N GLY A 148 -14.64 -8.45 4.84
CA GLY A 148 -15.90 -8.52 5.59
C GLY A 148 -16.48 -9.93 5.70
N GLU A 149 -16.12 -10.81 4.78
CA GLU A 149 -16.52 -12.23 4.75
C GLU A 149 -16.07 -13.01 6.01
N VAL A 150 -15.13 -12.48 6.79
CA VAL A 150 -14.69 -13.09 8.06
C VAL A 150 -15.82 -13.16 9.10
N TYR A 151 -16.85 -12.34 8.93
CA TYR A 151 -18.00 -12.28 9.84
C TYR A 151 -19.22 -13.09 9.35
N GLY A 152 -19.17 -13.64 8.13
CA GLY A 152 -20.25 -14.42 7.51
C GLY A 152 -21.31 -13.59 6.80
#